data_9f82fbc6925f77cebb0030ffcc8fa60d
#
_entry.id   9f82fbc6925f77cebb0030ffcc8fa60d
#
_cell.length_a   1.000
_cell.length_b   1.000
_cell.length_c   1.000
_cell.angle_alpha   90.00
_cell.angle_beta   90.00
_cell.angle_gamma   90.00
#
_symmetry.space_group_name_H-M   'P 1'
#
loop_
_entity.id
_entity.type
_entity.pdbx_description
1 polymer ?
#
loop_
_entity_poly.entity_id
_entity_poly.type
_entity_poly.pdbx_seq_one_letter_code
_entity_poly.pdbx_strand_id
1 'polypeptide(L)'
;MKFTADQVWGCAAAAQRINEGYFKEDQWDTAEAGVKIKTANKALVKGWLRDEDYSQITAADITAGQTARNHFKSYTFLAIAGRLNEFQTTAMQLAAKEEFTGRDIYDFAVISCLPSVAVRDVANSELKREIYTSEQLQGAVGDSIVGDITVISARFNPDYNKHKITARMGESFVDFWFGKELEGTIRIKGKVKAQRGNKTTQLNYVKIVG
;
A
#
# COMPACT_ATOMS: atom_id res chain seq x y z
N MET A 1 -11.96 -16.80 -25.82
CA MET A 1 -10.97 -15.72 -25.70
C MET A 1 -9.97 -16.13 -24.64
N LYS A 2 -8.66 -16.10 -24.94
CA LYS A 2 -7.55 -16.42 -24.05
C LYS A 2 -6.63 -15.21 -23.93
N PHE A 3 -6.09 -14.97 -22.75
CA PHE A 3 -5.17 -13.87 -22.45
C PHE A 3 -3.91 -14.40 -21.80
N THR A 4 -2.77 -13.85 -22.14
CA THR A 4 -1.51 -14.15 -21.45
C THR A 4 -1.47 -13.46 -20.09
N ALA A 5 -0.64 -13.97 -19.20
CA ALA A 5 -0.41 -13.30 -17.92
C ALA A 5 0.10 -11.86 -18.11
N ASP A 6 1.00 -11.62 -19.05
CA ASP A 6 1.54 -10.28 -19.31
C ASP A 6 0.47 -9.29 -19.76
N GLN A 7 -0.52 -9.73 -20.55
CA GLN A 7 -1.67 -8.89 -20.92
C GLN A 7 -2.48 -8.52 -19.69
N VAL A 8 -2.87 -9.49 -18.86
CA VAL A 8 -3.74 -9.25 -17.71
C VAL A 8 -3.05 -8.38 -16.65
N TRP A 9 -1.79 -8.70 -16.32
CA TRP A 9 -1.04 -7.93 -15.33
C TRP A 9 -0.62 -6.55 -15.84
N GLY A 10 -0.31 -6.43 -17.14
CA GLY A 10 -0.07 -5.14 -17.80
C GLY A 10 -1.31 -4.24 -17.77
N CYS A 11 -2.50 -4.78 -18.07
CA CYS A 11 -3.76 -4.05 -17.92
C CYS A 11 -3.97 -3.57 -16.47
N ALA A 12 -3.68 -4.41 -15.47
CA ALA A 12 -3.82 -4.01 -14.07
C ALA A 12 -2.86 -2.88 -13.67
N ALA A 13 -1.61 -2.92 -14.14
CA ALA A 13 -0.64 -1.85 -13.91
C ALA A 13 -1.04 -0.54 -14.63
N ALA A 14 -1.53 -0.64 -15.88
CA ALA A 14 -2.05 0.51 -16.62
C ALA A 14 -3.25 1.17 -15.90
N ALA A 15 -4.18 0.36 -15.40
CA ALA A 15 -5.32 0.87 -14.63
C ALA A 15 -4.88 1.63 -13.38
N GLN A 16 -3.84 1.14 -12.68
CA GLN A 16 -3.27 1.84 -11.54
C GLN A 16 -2.59 3.15 -11.94
N ARG A 17 -1.84 3.18 -13.05
CA ARG A 17 -1.20 4.41 -13.54
C ARG A 17 -2.21 5.46 -13.94
N ILE A 18 -3.23 5.08 -14.73
CA ILE A 18 -4.27 5.99 -15.23
C ILE A 18 -5.09 6.58 -14.08
N ASN A 19 -5.40 5.77 -13.09
CA ASN A 19 -6.15 6.20 -11.92
C ASN A 19 -5.28 6.84 -10.82
N GLU A 20 -3.93 6.81 -10.96
CA GLU A 20 -3.00 7.25 -9.91
C GLU A 20 -3.17 6.48 -8.60
N GLY A 21 -3.61 5.22 -8.70
CA GLY A 21 -3.87 4.35 -7.55
C GLY A 21 -4.92 3.28 -7.81
N TYR A 22 -5.39 2.64 -6.74
CA TYR A 22 -6.42 1.62 -6.80
C TYR A 22 -7.78 2.18 -6.35
N PHE A 23 -8.76 2.17 -7.26
CA PHE A 23 -10.17 2.44 -6.98
C PHE A 23 -10.99 1.17 -7.14
N LYS A 24 -11.61 0.77 -6.04
CA LYS A 24 -12.50 -0.41 -6.00
C LYS A 24 -13.79 -0.19 -6.79
N GLU A 25 -14.32 1.02 -6.70
CA GLU A 25 -15.60 1.44 -7.29
C GLU A 25 -15.39 2.71 -8.13
N ASP A 26 -16.32 2.95 -9.07
CA ASP A 26 -16.31 4.18 -9.85
C ASP A 26 -16.42 5.42 -8.94
N GLN A 27 -15.68 6.45 -9.29
CA GLN A 27 -15.74 7.74 -8.61
C GLN A 27 -16.58 8.72 -9.43
N TRP A 28 -17.51 9.37 -8.78
CA TRP A 28 -18.44 10.32 -9.38
C TRP A 28 -18.20 11.71 -8.85
N ASP A 29 -18.42 12.71 -9.69
CA ASP A 29 -18.35 14.10 -9.26
C ASP A 29 -19.44 14.39 -8.23
N THR A 30 -19.07 15.06 -7.14
CA THR A 30 -20.02 15.47 -6.09
C THR A 30 -20.72 16.79 -6.44
N ALA A 31 -20.15 17.60 -7.32
CA ALA A 31 -20.70 18.88 -7.77
C ALA A 31 -21.60 18.73 -9.00
N GLU A 32 -21.25 17.80 -9.92
CA GLU A 32 -22.05 17.50 -11.12
C GLU A 32 -22.59 16.07 -11.08
N ALA A 33 -23.88 15.93 -10.86
CA ALA A 33 -24.53 14.62 -10.80
C ALA A 33 -24.41 13.86 -12.13
N GLY A 34 -23.91 12.62 -12.05
CA GLY A 34 -23.78 11.73 -13.22
C GLY A 34 -22.47 11.84 -13.99
N VAL A 35 -21.57 12.76 -13.64
CA VAL A 35 -20.23 12.83 -14.22
C VAL A 35 -19.29 11.86 -13.51
N LYS A 36 -18.78 10.87 -14.24
CA LYS A 36 -17.80 9.91 -13.73
C LYS A 36 -16.39 10.51 -13.83
N ILE A 37 -15.71 10.64 -12.68
CA ILE A 37 -14.35 11.18 -12.59
C ILE A 37 -13.31 10.08 -12.84
N LYS A 38 -13.48 8.91 -12.20
CA LYS A 38 -12.59 7.76 -12.38
C LYS A 38 -13.39 6.47 -12.48
N THR A 39 -12.96 5.60 -13.38
CA THR A 39 -13.52 4.25 -13.54
C THR A 39 -12.76 3.28 -12.64
N ALA A 40 -13.48 2.40 -11.94
CA ALA A 40 -12.88 1.37 -11.09
C ALA A 40 -11.80 0.57 -11.84
N ASN A 41 -10.67 0.27 -11.21
CA ASN A 41 -9.57 -0.45 -11.85
C ASN A 41 -10.03 -1.80 -12.43
N LYS A 42 -10.89 -2.54 -11.70
CA LYS A 42 -11.47 -3.81 -12.18
C LYS A 42 -12.29 -3.63 -13.47
N ALA A 43 -12.96 -2.50 -13.64
CA ALA A 43 -13.79 -2.24 -14.82
C ALA A 43 -12.90 -1.87 -16.02
N LEU A 44 -11.83 -1.11 -15.82
CA LEU A 44 -10.84 -0.82 -16.87
C LEU A 44 -10.19 -2.11 -17.38
N VAL A 45 -9.66 -2.94 -16.48
CA VAL A 45 -9.03 -4.22 -16.86
C VAL A 45 -9.98 -5.11 -17.64
N LYS A 46 -11.22 -5.29 -17.14
CA LYS A 46 -12.25 -6.11 -17.83
C LYS A 46 -12.63 -5.54 -19.19
N GLY A 47 -12.73 -4.22 -19.30
CA GLY A 47 -13.06 -3.55 -20.56
C GLY A 47 -12.01 -3.80 -21.62
N TRP A 48 -10.75 -3.50 -21.34
CA TRP A 48 -9.63 -3.70 -22.28
C TRP A 48 -9.47 -5.16 -22.71
N LEU A 49 -9.58 -6.11 -21.78
CA LEU A 49 -9.51 -7.53 -22.10
C LEU A 49 -10.71 -8.00 -22.96
N ARG A 50 -11.94 -7.55 -22.64
CA ARG A 50 -13.15 -7.91 -23.41
C ARG A 50 -13.10 -7.36 -24.84
N ASP A 51 -12.71 -6.10 -24.98
CA ASP A 51 -12.73 -5.37 -26.23
C ASP A 51 -11.43 -5.56 -27.03
N GLU A 52 -10.45 -6.29 -26.47
CA GLU A 52 -9.10 -6.50 -27.03
C GLU A 52 -8.39 -5.17 -27.38
N ASP A 53 -8.74 -4.09 -26.66
CA ASP A 53 -8.17 -2.76 -26.88
C ASP A 53 -7.04 -2.51 -25.87
N TYR A 54 -5.82 -2.61 -26.35
CA TYR A 54 -4.60 -2.39 -25.56
C TYR A 54 -3.92 -1.06 -25.89
N SER A 55 -4.60 -0.14 -26.58
CA SER A 55 -4.02 1.13 -27.03
C SER A 55 -3.50 2.02 -25.90
N GLN A 56 -4.06 1.88 -24.69
CA GLN A 56 -3.63 2.62 -23.51
C GLN A 56 -2.57 1.90 -22.66
N ILE A 57 -2.22 0.66 -23.03
CA ILE A 57 -1.25 -0.15 -22.31
C ILE A 57 0.14 0.10 -22.89
N THR A 58 1.05 0.60 -22.07
CA THR A 58 2.41 0.89 -22.48
C THR A 58 3.36 -0.26 -22.16
N ALA A 59 4.55 -0.29 -22.77
CA ALA A 59 5.59 -1.24 -22.40
C ALA A 59 6.01 -1.12 -20.93
N ALA A 60 5.98 0.09 -20.37
CA ALA A 60 6.22 0.32 -18.95
C ALA A 60 5.16 -0.34 -18.06
N ASP A 61 3.90 -0.34 -18.48
CA ASP A 61 2.82 -1.02 -17.74
C ASP A 61 3.02 -2.54 -17.74
N ILE A 62 3.43 -3.11 -18.87
CA ILE A 62 3.76 -4.55 -18.95
C ILE A 62 4.89 -4.89 -17.99
N THR A 63 5.96 -4.07 -17.96
CA THR A 63 7.10 -4.26 -17.04
C THR A 63 6.66 -4.12 -15.59
N ALA A 64 5.84 -3.13 -15.26
CA ALA A 64 5.29 -2.94 -13.91
C ALA A 64 4.39 -4.10 -13.49
N GLY A 65 3.55 -4.59 -14.41
CA GLY A 65 2.73 -5.78 -14.20
C GLY A 65 3.54 -7.04 -13.93
N GLN A 66 4.60 -7.28 -14.71
CA GLN A 66 5.55 -8.38 -14.50
C GLN A 66 6.27 -8.27 -13.15
N THR A 67 6.67 -7.06 -12.76
CA THR A 67 7.30 -6.80 -11.46
C THR A 67 6.36 -7.14 -10.31
N ALA A 68 5.11 -6.69 -10.38
CA ALA A 68 4.08 -7.00 -9.39
C ALA A 68 3.79 -8.52 -9.34
N ARG A 69 3.69 -9.18 -10.50
CA ARG A 69 3.51 -10.63 -10.61
C ARG A 69 4.65 -11.39 -9.95
N ASN A 70 5.90 -11.00 -10.22
CA ASN A 70 7.09 -11.63 -9.64
C ASN A 70 7.15 -11.43 -8.11
N HIS A 71 6.71 -10.28 -7.61
CA HIS A 71 6.56 -10.06 -6.17
C HIS A 71 5.69 -11.14 -5.52
N PHE A 72 4.51 -11.43 -6.08
CA PHE A 72 3.63 -12.47 -5.51
C PHE A 72 4.12 -13.90 -5.80
N LYS A 73 4.81 -14.15 -6.91
CA LYS A 73 5.49 -15.45 -7.13
C LYS A 73 6.52 -15.74 -6.04
N SER A 74 7.19 -14.72 -5.50
CA SER A 74 8.18 -14.90 -4.42
C SER A 74 7.56 -15.36 -3.09
N TYR A 75 6.23 -15.28 -2.93
CA TYR A 75 5.52 -15.75 -1.73
C TYR A 75 5.56 -17.27 -1.55
N THR A 76 6.02 -18.04 -2.54
CA THR A 76 6.15 -19.50 -2.46
C THR A 76 6.92 -19.95 -1.20
N PHE A 77 7.99 -19.25 -0.81
CA PHE A 77 8.74 -19.55 0.40
C PHE A 77 7.92 -19.32 1.68
N LEU A 78 7.10 -18.28 1.70
CA LEU A 78 6.20 -17.99 2.82
C LEU A 78 5.06 -19.01 2.90
N ALA A 79 4.59 -19.50 1.74
CA ALA A 79 3.58 -20.56 1.65
C ALA A 79 4.08 -21.87 2.28
N ILE A 80 5.31 -22.28 1.95
CA ILE A 80 5.95 -23.49 2.53
C ILE A 80 6.05 -23.36 4.05
N ALA A 81 6.31 -22.16 4.56
CA ALA A 81 6.38 -21.87 5.98
C ALA A 81 5.01 -21.71 6.67
N GLY A 82 3.89 -21.86 5.96
CA GLY A 82 2.53 -21.68 6.50
C GLY A 82 2.23 -20.25 6.97
N ARG A 83 2.87 -19.24 6.40
CA ARG A 83 2.81 -17.84 6.86
C ARG A 83 1.94 -16.92 5.98
N LEU A 84 1.26 -17.48 4.98
CA LEU A 84 0.37 -16.70 4.11
C LEU A 84 -1.04 -16.65 4.69
N ASN A 85 -1.68 -15.50 4.59
CA ASN A 85 -3.11 -15.38 4.76
C ASN A 85 -3.83 -15.75 3.44
N GLU A 86 -5.16 -15.85 3.49
CA GLU A 86 -6.00 -16.25 2.35
C GLU A 86 -5.80 -15.36 1.13
N PHE A 87 -5.77 -14.04 1.31
CA PHE A 87 -5.54 -13.09 0.21
C PHE A 87 -4.16 -13.28 -0.43
N GLN A 88 -3.11 -13.43 0.37
CA GLN A 88 -1.76 -13.68 -0.13
C GLN A 88 -1.64 -15.01 -0.86
N THR A 89 -2.34 -16.04 -0.39
CA THR A 89 -2.42 -17.33 -1.06
C THR A 89 -3.08 -17.19 -2.44
N THR A 90 -4.20 -16.48 -2.52
CA THR A 90 -4.89 -16.20 -3.78
C THR A 90 -4.00 -15.40 -4.73
N ALA A 91 -3.35 -14.34 -4.24
CA ALA A 91 -2.44 -13.52 -5.06
C ALA A 91 -1.27 -14.34 -5.64
N MET A 92 -0.67 -15.22 -4.84
CA MET A 92 0.39 -16.13 -5.28
C MET A 92 -0.12 -17.11 -6.35
N GLN A 93 -1.30 -17.71 -6.16
CA GLN A 93 -1.91 -18.62 -7.13
C GLN A 93 -2.18 -17.92 -8.46
N LEU A 94 -2.72 -16.69 -8.43
CA LEU A 94 -2.96 -15.88 -9.62
C LEU A 94 -1.66 -15.48 -10.32
N ALA A 95 -0.61 -15.19 -9.56
CA ALA A 95 0.70 -14.90 -10.11
C ALA A 95 1.35 -16.12 -10.82
N ALA A 96 1.03 -17.32 -10.39
CA ALA A 96 1.50 -18.56 -11.01
C ALA A 96 0.79 -18.91 -12.32
N LYS A 97 -0.43 -18.40 -12.57
CA LYS A 97 -1.15 -18.63 -13.82
C LYS A 97 -0.41 -17.99 -15.00
N GLU A 98 -0.25 -18.74 -16.10
CA GLU A 98 0.36 -18.24 -17.35
C GLU A 98 -0.71 -17.79 -18.36
N GLU A 99 -1.91 -18.39 -18.30
CA GLU A 99 -3.02 -18.08 -19.19
C GLU A 99 -4.30 -17.82 -18.38
N PHE A 100 -5.11 -16.92 -18.91
CA PHE A 100 -6.45 -16.59 -18.41
C PHE A 100 -7.47 -16.72 -19.52
N THR A 101 -8.74 -16.85 -19.16
CA THR A 101 -9.86 -16.92 -20.10
C THR A 101 -10.89 -15.84 -19.79
N GLY A 102 -11.79 -15.55 -20.73
CA GLY A 102 -12.90 -14.61 -20.50
C GLY A 102 -13.85 -15.02 -19.36
N ARG A 103 -13.70 -16.24 -18.80
CA ARG A 103 -14.47 -16.71 -17.64
C ARG A 103 -13.82 -16.35 -16.30
N ASP A 104 -12.54 -15.95 -16.29
CA ASP A 104 -11.76 -15.61 -15.08
C ASP A 104 -12.07 -14.18 -14.56
N ILE A 105 -13.35 -13.79 -14.59
CA ILE A 105 -13.81 -12.43 -14.24
C ILE A 105 -13.45 -12.04 -12.80
N TYR A 106 -13.51 -13.01 -11.88
CA TYR A 106 -13.14 -12.79 -10.48
C TYR A 106 -11.64 -12.60 -10.33
N ASP A 107 -10.84 -13.37 -11.06
CA ASP A 107 -9.37 -13.25 -11.07
C ASP A 107 -8.95 -11.87 -11.54
N PHE A 108 -9.57 -11.34 -12.62
CA PHE A 108 -9.31 -9.99 -13.10
C PHE A 108 -9.61 -8.91 -12.05
N ALA A 109 -10.68 -9.10 -11.27
CA ALA A 109 -11.03 -8.17 -10.20
C ALA A 109 -9.97 -8.19 -9.08
N VAL A 110 -9.44 -9.36 -8.72
CA VAL A 110 -8.35 -9.46 -7.75
C VAL A 110 -7.05 -8.90 -8.33
N ILE A 111 -6.65 -9.32 -9.55
CA ILE A 111 -5.41 -8.85 -10.17
C ILE A 111 -5.39 -7.33 -10.32
N SER A 112 -6.54 -6.69 -10.55
CA SER A 112 -6.63 -5.23 -10.70
C SER A 112 -6.15 -4.43 -9.48
N CYS A 113 -6.10 -5.02 -8.28
CA CYS A 113 -5.57 -4.37 -7.08
C CYS A 113 -4.11 -4.76 -6.77
N LEU A 114 -3.61 -5.86 -7.34
CA LEU A 114 -2.32 -6.44 -6.94
C LEU A 114 -1.11 -5.54 -7.23
N PRO A 115 -1.01 -4.77 -8.34
CA PRO A 115 0.10 -3.85 -8.53
C PRO A 115 0.21 -2.81 -7.40
N SER A 116 -0.90 -2.26 -6.94
CA SER A 116 -0.95 -1.34 -5.78
C SER A 116 -0.49 -2.03 -4.49
N VAL A 117 -0.92 -3.27 -4.28
CA VAL A 117 -0.53 -4.06 -3.10
C VAL A 117 0.97 -4.35 -3.13
N ALA A 118 1.52 -4.76 -4.28
CA ALA A 118 2.95 -5.05 -4.44
C ALA A 118 3.81 -3.82 -4.09
N VAL A 119 3.48 -2.65 -4.64
CA VAL A 119 4.19 -1.39 -4.33
C VAL A 119 4.15 -1.09 -2.83
N ARG A 120 2.98 -1.19 -2.21
CA ARG A 120 2.81 -0.97 -0.78
C ARG A 120 3.59 -1.97 0.08
N ASP A 121 3.63 -3.24 -0.32
CA ASP A 121 4.32 -4.29 0.43
C ASP A 121 5.84 -4.13 0.36
N VAL A 122 6.38 -3.72 -0.80
CA VAL A 122 7.80 -3.36 -0.95
C VAL A 122 8.13 -2.18 -0.05
N ALA A 123 7.39 -1.08 -0.14
CA ALA A 123 7.60 0.11 0.68
C ALA A 123 7.52 -0.19 2.19
N ASN A 124 6.55 -1.00 2.63
CA ASN A 124 6.43 -1.43 4.02
C ASN A 124 7.62 -2.31 4.47
N SER A 125 8.17 -3.13 3.57
CA SER A 125 9.31 -3.99 3.87
C SER A 125 10.61 -3.17 3.99
N GLU A 126 10.79 -2.19 3.11
CA GLU A 126 11.89 -1.24 3.17
C GLU A 126 11.84 -0.40 4.46
N LEU A 127 10.67 0.15 4.78
CA LEU A 127 10.47 0.90 6.02
C LEU A 127 10.78 0.04 7.26
N LYS A 128 10.32 -1.22 7.30
CA LYS A 128 10.64 -2.13 8.41
C LYS A 128 12.14 -2.37 8.54
N ARG A 129 12.84 -2.56 7.40
CA ARG A 129 14.30 -2.72 7.38
C ARG A 129 14.99 -1.47 7.89
N GLU A 130 14.55 -0.31 7.43
CA GLU A 130 15.10 0.98 7.85
C GLU A 130 14.92 1.20 9.36
N ILE A 131 13.71 0.95 9.89
CA ILE A 131 13.45 1.01 11.33
C ILE A 131 14.37 0.05 12.09
N TYR A 132 14.55 -1.18 11.60
CA TYR A 132 15.39 -2.18 12.29
C TYR A 132 16.87 -1.78 12.32
N THR A 133 17.36 -1.10 11.30
CA THR A 133 18.75 -0.62 11.22
C THR A 133 18.97 0.77 11.84
N SER A 134 17.89 1.48 12.20
CA SER A 134 17.95 2.82 12.78
C SER A 134 18.51 2.82 14.21
N GLU A 135 18.83 4.00 14.69
CA GLU A 135 19.16 4.23 16.10
C GLU A 135 17.88 4.30 16.94
N GLN A 136 17.97 3.79 18.17
CA GLN A 136 16.89 3.94 19.14
C GLN A 136 16.89 5.39 19.67
N LEU A 137 15.72 6.05 19.65
CA LEU A 137 15.61 7.37 20.26
C LEU A 137 15.99 7.33 21.74
N GLN A 138 16.92 8.17 22.13
CA GLN A 138 17.37 8.26 23.51
C GLN A 138 16.27 8.83 24.40
N GLY A 139 16.12 8.27 25.59
CA GLY A 139 15.13 8.67 26.59
C GLY A 139 14.54 7.47 27.32
N ALA A 140 14.32 7.64 28.62
CA ALA A 140 13.62 6.63 29.42
C ALA A 140 12.10 6.78 29.30
N VAL A 141 11.37 5.72 29.67
CA VAL A 141 9.90 5.78 29.74
C VAL A 141 9.49 6.88 30.71
N GLY A 142 8.63 7.78 30.26
CA GLY A 142 8.17 8.96 31.02
C GLY A 142 8.86 10.26 30.65
N ASP A 143 10.02 10.19 29.99
CA ASP A 143 10.76 11.39 29.56
C ASP A 143 9.95 12.20 28.55
N SER A 144 10.05 13.52 28.67
CA SER A 144 9.48 14.44 27.68
C SER A 144 10.48 14.70 26.59
N ILE A 145 10.04 14.50 25.35
CA ILE A 145 10.84 14.82 24.16
C ILE A 145 10.16 15.92 23.35
N VAL A 146 10.99 16.75 22.70
CA VAL A 146 10.56 17.78 21.76
C VAL A 146 11.47 17.68 20.55
N GLY A 147 10.89 17.67 19.37
CA GLY A 147 11.68 17.61 18.13
C GLY A 147 10.83 17.71 16.89
N ASP A 148 11.50 17.87 15.75
CA ASP A 148 10.87 17.85 14.45
C ASP A 148 10.75 16.41 13.99
N ILE A 149 9.59 16.07 13.46
CA ILE A 149 9.33 14.75 12.88
C ILE A 149 8.92 14.91 11.42
N THR A 150 9.35 13.97 10.59
CA THR A 150 8.82 13.81 9.23
C THR A 150 7.87 12.61 9.21
N VAL A 151 6.61 12.88 8.92
CA VAL A 151 5.56 11.85 8.88
C VAL A 151 5.79 10.93 7.69
N ILE A 152 5.85 9.62 7.96
CA ILE A 152 6.01 8.57 6.95
C ILE A 152 4.66 7.92 6.63
N SER A 153 3.85 7.70 7.65
CA SER A 153 2.50 7.17 7.44
C SER A 153 1.54 7.63 8.52
N ALA A 154 0.31 7.91 8.10
CA ALA A 154 -0.84 8.17 8.97
C ALA A 154 -1.94 7.19 8.58
N ARG A 155 -2.29 6.24 9.46
CA ARG A 155 -3.29 5.20 9.19
C ARG A 155 -4.46 5.35 10.15
N PHE A 156 -5.62 5.67 9.61
CA PHE A 156 -6.84 5.73 10.42
C PHE A 156 -7.20 4.34 10.98
N ASN A 157 -7.54 4.32 12.26
CA ASN A 157 -8.09 3.13 12.91
C ASN A 157 -9.48 3.47 13.45
N PRO A 158 -10.53 2.84 12.93
CA PRO A 158 -11.91 3.12 13.33
C PRO A 158 -12.21 2.75 14.77
N ASP A 159 -11.57 1.72 15.32
CA ASP A 159 -11.83 1.26 16.71
C ASP A 159 -11.42 2.33 17.73
N TYR A 160 -10.40 3.12 17.44
CA TYR A 160 -9.90 4.18 18.31
C TYR A 160 -10.30 5.58 17.83
N ASN A 161 -10.93 5.69 16.66
CA ASN A 161 -11.23 6.96 16.00
C ASN A 161 -10.01 7.91 15.96
N LYS A 162 -8.84 7.35 15.64
CA LYS A 162 -7.55 8.04 15.62
C LYS A 162 -6.67 7.51 14.49
N HIS A 163 -5.70 8.33 14.10
CA HIS A 163 -4.64 7.93 13.19
C HIS A 163 -3.44 7.39 13.96
N LYS A 164 -2.95 6.23 13.56
CA LYS A 164 -1.63 5.75 13.97
C LYS A 164 -0.60 6.43 13.07
N ILE A 165 0.20 7.28 13.68
CA ILE A 165 1.27 8.00 13.00
C ILE A 165 2.57 7.23 13.19
N THR A 166 3.31 7.02 12.11
CA THR A 166 4.71 6.59 12.12
C THR A 166 5.54 7.70 11.49
N ALA A 167 6.57 8.14 12.17
CA ALA A 167 7.37 9.27 11.74
C ALA A 167 8.85 9.06 12.06
N ARG A 168 9.73 9.76 11.33
CA ARG A 168 11.16 9.85 11.62
C ARG A 168 11.42 11.08 12.48
N MET A 169 12.25 10.93 13.51
CA MET A 169 12.78 11.99 14.36
C MET A 169 14.32 11.88 14.36
N GLY A 170 15.00 12.72 13.56
CA GLY A 170 16.42 12.52 13.26
C GLY A 170 16.68 11.15 12.64
N GLU A 171 17.60 10.38 13.21
CA GLU A 171 17.94 9.02 12.77
C GLU A 171 17.06 7.93 13.43
N SER A 172 16.06 8.32 14.23
CA SER A 172 15.20 7.41 14.98
C SER A 172 13.77 7.41 14.45
N PHE A 173 13.00 6.38 14.82
CA PHE A 173 11.58 6.28 14.48
C PHE A 173 10.69 6.34 15.70
N VAL A 174 9.58 7.07 15.56
CA VAL A 174 8.57 7.20 16.60
C VAL A 174 7.20 6.77 16.07
N ASP A 175 6.37 6.22 16.95
CA ASP A 175 4.96 5.97 16.65
C ASP A 175 4.05 6.49 17.77
N PHE A 176 2.89 7.01 17.38
CA PHE A 176 1.89 7.55 18.32
C PHE A 176 0.50 7.58 17.70
N TRP A 177 -0.51 7.77 18.56
CA TRP A 177 -1.88 7.98 18.13
C TRP A 177 -2.24 9.47 18.17
N PHE A 178 -2.86 9.96 17.08
CA PHE A 178 -3.28 11.36 16.97
C PHE A 178 -4.70 11.46 16.40
N GLY A 179 -5.44 12.50 16.82
CA GLY A 179 -6.84 12.67 16.46
C GLY A 179 -7.09 13.13 15.02
N LYS A 180 -6.06 13.58 14.33
CA LYS A 180 -6.10 14.04 12.92
C LYS A 180 -5.03 13.35 12.11
N GLU A 181 -5.22 13.29 10.81
CA GLU A 181 -4.17 12.94 9.88
C GLU A 181 -3.07 14.00 9.95
N LEU A 182 -1.81 13.56 9.89
CA LEU A 182 -0.64 14.42 9.87
C LEU A 182 0.19 14.07 8.65
N GLU A 183 0.82 15.07 8.06
CA GLU A 183 1.68 14.94 6.91
C GLU A 183 2.85 15.93 6.96
N GLY A 184 3.89 15.68 6.17
CA GLY A 184 5.06 16.54 6.06
C GLY A 184 5.92 16.55 7.32
N THR A 185 6.65 17.66 7.52
CA THR A 185 7.53 17.87 8.68
C THR A 185 6.86 18.80 9.68
N ILE A 186 6.74 18.36 10.91
CA ILE A 186 6.09 19.09 12.00
C ILE A 186 6.89 18.95 13.29
N ARG A 187 6.81 19.97 14.14
CA ARG A 187 7.43 19.94 15.47
C ARG A 187 6.44 19.44 16.49
N ILE A 188 6.87 18.47 17.28
CA ILE A 188 6.04 17.87 18.33
C ILE A 188 6.70 17.89 19.69
N LYS A 189 5.86 17.82 20.74
CA LYS A 189 6.23 17.46 22.11
C LYS A 189 5.44 16.25 22.53
N GLY A 190 6.09 15.24 23.10
CA GLY A 190 5.45 14.02 23.59
C GLY A 190 6.19 13.42 24.76
N LYS A 191 5.64 12.36 25.36
CA LYS A 191 6.31 11.58 26.39
C LYS A 191 6.58 10.18 25.86
N VAL A 192 7.77 9.66 26.16
CA VAL A 192 8.14 8.28 25.87
C VAL A 192 7.22 7.34 26.65
N LYS A 193 6.44 6.52 25.93
CA LYS A 193 5.56 5.52 26.52
C LYS A 193 6.24 4.16 26.62
N ALA A 194 6.95 3.78 25.56
CA ALA A 194 7.64 2.50 25.49
C ALA A 194 8.77 2.55 24.45
N GLN A 195 9.84 1.85 24.71
CA GLN A 195 10.87 1.48 23.74
C GLN A 195 10.53 0.10 23.20
N ARG A 196 10.31 -0.03 21.89
CA ARG A 196 9.93 -1.31 21.30
C ARG A 196 11.14 -2.09 20.81
N GLY A 197 11.06 -3.41 20.84
CA GLY A 197 12.14 -4.29 20.39
C GLY A 197 12.52 -4.13 18.92
N ASN A 198 11.63 -3.53 18.09
CA ASN A 198 11.92 -3.15 16.72
C ASN A 198 12.55 -1.76 16.56
N LYS A 199 13.12 -1.20 17.64
CA LYS A 199 13.74 0.13 17.71
C LYS A 199 12.81 1.34 17.52
N THR A 200 11.50 1.13 17.37
CA THR A 200 10.54 2.24 17.34
C THR A 200 10.23 2.71 18.76
N THR A 201 10.26 4.01 18.99
CA THR A 201 9.85 4.61 20.28
C THR A 201 8.38 5.01 20.22
N GLN A 202 7.57 4.42 21.09
CA GLN A 202 6.17 4.81 21.20
C GLN A 202 6.04 6.04 22.09
N LEU A 203 5.28 7.04 21.59
CA LEU A 203 4.98 8.26 22.32
C LEU A 203 3.50 8.32 22.74
N ASN A 204 3.24 9.03 23.84
CA ASN A 204 1.89 9.46 24.22
C ASN A 204 1.88 10.94 24.59
N TYR A 205 0.66 11.50 24.81
CA TYR A 205 0.44 12.92 25.08
C TYR A 205 1.08 13.85 24.04
N VAL A 206 1.09 13.40 22.78
CA VAL A 206 1.70 14.17 21.69
C VAL A 206 0.89 15.41 21.41
N LYS A 207 1.60 16.55 21.31
CA LYS A 207 1.07 17.87 20.92
C LYS A 207 1.94 18.43 19.82
N ILE A 208 1.34 19.10 18.86
CA ILE A 208 2.05 19.92 17.89
C ILE A 208 2.46 21.19 18.61
N VAL A 209 3.73 21.57 18.46
CA VAL A 209 4.28 22.81 19.02
C VAL A 209 4.80 23.65 17.85
N GLY A 210 4.25 24.83 17.72
CA GLY A 210 4.63 25.81 16.68
C GLY A 210 5.91 26.54 17.06
#